data_4dc210a9adcda9d14602de1ab2d4d9a2
#
_entry.id   4dc210a9adcda9d14602de1ab2d4d9a2
#
_cell.length_a   1.000
_cell.length_b   1.000
_cell.length_c   1.000
_cell.angle_alpha   90.00
_cell.angle_beta   90.00
_cell.angle_gamma   90.00
#
_symmetry.space_group_name_H-M   'P 1'
#
loop_
_entity.id
_entity.type
_entity.pdbx_description
1 polymer ?
#
loop_
_entity_poly.entity_id
_entity_poly.type
_entity_poly.pdbx_seq_one_letter_code
_entity_poly.pdbx_strand_id
1 'polypeptide(L)'
;MSDDVPTPEDHVIRLHNQAAVQAALEQMPPLLREVLLLCDAEELKYKDIAMILGTPIGTVMSRISRARQALRQLLQPHMKELR
;
A
#
# COMPACT_ATOMS: atom_id res chain seq x y z
N MET A 1 -19.27 -6.31 0.70
CA MET A 1 -18.21 -6.40 -0.27
C MET A 1 -16.88 -6.64 0.41
N SER A 2 -16.12 -7.42 -0.18
CA SER A 2 -14.85 -7.74 0.41
C SER A 2 -13.79 -6.70 0.05
N ASP A 3 -13.14 -6.17 1.07
CA ASP A 3 -12.00 -5.30 0.85
C ASP A 3 -10.78 -6.12 0.41
N ASP A 4 -10.95 -7.43 0.38
CA ASP A 4 -9.84 -8.31 0.00
C ASP A 4 -9.68 -8.42 -1.50
N VAL A 5 -10.67 -7.96 -2.26
CA VAL A 5 -10.58 -8.03 -3.71
C VAL A 5 -9.81 -6.83 -4.22
N PRO A 6 -8.63 -7.03 -4.80
CA PRO A 6 -7.85 -5.92 -5.33
C PRO A 6 -8.55 -5.30 -6.53
N THR A 7 -8.40 -4.00 -6.69
CA THR A 7 -8.92 -3.35 -7.87
C THR A 7 -8.08 -3.77 -9.08
N PRO A 8 -8.67 -3.73 -10.29
CA PRO A 8 -7.88 -4.03 -11.49
C PRO A 8 -6.64 -3.15 -11.61
N GLU A 9 -6.76 -1.91 -11.19
CA GLU A 9 -5.64 -0.98 -11.22
C GLU A 9 -4.49 -1.45 -10.35
N ASP A 10 -4.82 -1.84 -9.10
CA ASP A 10 -3.80 -2.31 -8.17
C ASP A 10 -3.15 -3.60 -8.68
N HIS A 11 -3.93 -4.45 -9.30
CA HIS A 11 -3.42 -5.70 -9.85
C HIS A 11 -2.42 -5.44 -10.97
N VAL A 12 -2.74 -4.53 -11.88
CA VAL A 12 -1.85 -4.17 -12.97
C VAL A 12 -0.54 -3.60 -12.46
N ILE A 13 -0.61 -2.73 -11.46
CA ILE A 13 0.59 -2.15 -10.86
C ILE A 13 1.49 -3.25 -10.32
N ARG A 14 0.89 -4.19 -9.60
CA ARG A 14 1.64 -5.28 -8.97
C ARG A 14 2.34 -6.16 -9.99
N LEU A 15 1.67 -6.45 -11.10
CA LEU A 15 2.20 -7.36 -12.11
C LEU A 15 3.24 -6.73 -13.01
N HIS A 16 3.11 -5.44 -13.31
CA HIS A 16 3.90 -4.84 -14.37
C HIS A 16 4.96 -3.86 -13.91
N ASN A 17 4.94 -3.44 -12.65
CA ASN A 17 5.81 -2.36 -12.21
C ASN A 17 6.44 -2.61 -10.85
N GLN A 18 7.00 -3.80 -10.63
CA GLN A 18 7.62 -4.09 -9.35
C GLN A 18 8.75 -3.13 -9.03
N ALA A 19 9.58 -2.82 -10.01
CA ALA A 19 10.68 -1.88 -9.81
C ALA A 19 10.15 -0.48 -9.50
N ALA A 20 9.09 -0.06 -10.19
CA ALA A 20 8.48 1.23 -9.95
C ALA A 20 7.83 1.28 -8.57
N VAL A 21 7.18 0.19 -8.17
CA VAL A 21 6.57 0.09 -6.84
C VAL A 21 7.64 0.19 -5.77
N GLN A 22 8.74 -0.51 -5.94
CA GLN A 22 9.84 -0.47 -4.98
C GLN A 22 10.39 0.94 -4.84
N ALA A 23 10.62 1.61 -5.97
CA ALA A 23 11.11 2.98 -5.95
C ALA A 23 10.12 3.92 -5.27
N ALA A 24 8.83 3.73 -5.54
CA ALA A 24 7.79 4.55 -4.92
C ALA A 24 7.75 4.35 -3.42
N LEU A 25 7.88 3.10 -2.98
CA LEU A 25 7.90 2.79 -1.54
C LEU A 25 9.04 3.51 -0.85
N GLU A 26 10.20 3.58 -1.50
CA GLU A 26 11.35 4.25 -0.93
C GLU A 26 11.13 5.76 -0.78
N GLN A 27 10.24 6.34 -1.57
CA GLN A 27 9.93 7.76 -1.50
C GLN A 27 8.84 8.07 -0.49
N MET A 28 8.16 7.06 0.02
CA MET A 28 7.06 7.27 0.95
C MET A 28 7.56 7.53 2.37
N PRO A 29 6.79 8.30 3.15
CA PRO A 29 7.11 8.45 4.57
C PRO A 29 7.22 7.07 5.24
N PRO A 30 8.20 6.89 6.15
CA PRO A 30 8.42 5.58 6.76
C PRO A 30 7.20 4.97 7.43
N LEU A 31 6.39 5.79 8.11
CA LEU A 31 5.21 5.26 8.79
C LEU A 31 4.18 4.70 7.82
N LEU A 32 4.03 5.33 6.67
CA LEU A 32 3.10 4.86 5.65
C LEU A 32 3.63 3.61 4.96
N ARG A 33 4.92 3.62 4.66
CA ARG A 33 5.56 2.47 4.04
C ARG A 33 5.45 1.24 4.92
N GLU A 34 5.67 1.42 6.22
CA GLU A 34 5.67 0.32 7.18
C GLU A 34 4.31 -0.38 7.23
N VAL A 35 3.22 0.39 7.37
CA VAL A 35 1.89 -0.23 7.44
C VAL A 35 1.53 -0.91 6.14
N LEU A 36 1.93 -0.32 5.02
CA LEU A 36 1.63 -0.90 3.73
C LEU A 36 2.34 -2.23 3.52
N LEU A 37 3.61 -2.31 3.92
CA LEU A 37 4.37 -3.54 3.82
C LEU A 37 3.80 -4.62 4.72
N LEU A 38 3.41 -4.28 5.94
CA LEU A 38 2.82 -5.25 6.84
C LEU A 38 1.49 -5.77 6.31
N CYS A 39 0.72 -4.89 5.70
CA CYS A 39 -0.59 -5.26 5.17
C CYS A 39 -0.47 -6.08 3.88
N ASP A 40 0.32 -5.60 2.93
CA ASP A 40 0.33 -6.18 1.60
C ASP A 40 1.40 -7.26 1.41
N ALA A 41 2.59 -7.06 1.96
CA ALA A 41 3.66 -8.03 1.80
C ALA A 41 3.55 -9.17 2.81
N GLU A 42 3.23 -8.84 4.06
CA GLU A 42 3.11 -9.84 5.12
C GLU A 42 1.69 -10.37 5.26
N GLU A 43 0.73 -9.76 4.58
CA GLU A 43 -0.67 -10.18 4.56
C GLU A 43 -1.28 -10.23 5.96
N LEU A 44 -0.89 -9.31 6.83
CA LEU A 44 -1.38 -9.25 8.19
C LEU A 44 -2.73 -8.53 8.26
N LYS A 45 -3.53 -8.93 9.22
CA LYS A 45 -4.79 -8.24 9.49
C LYS A 45 -4.51 -6.91 10.21
N TYR A 46 -5.41 -5.97 10.05
CA TYR A 46 -5.24 -4.64 10.64
C TYR A 46 -5.04 -4.70 12.16
N LYS A 47 -5.79 -5.58 12.83
CA LYS A 47 -5.64 -5.69 14.28
C LYS A 47 -4.26 -6.21 14.68
N ASP A 48 -3.70 -7.09 13.87
CA ASP A 48 -2.36 -7.61 14.15
C ASP A 48 -1.31 -6.54 13.91
N ILE A 49 -1.49 -5.73 12.87
CA ILE A 49 -0.60 -4.61 12.60
C ILE A 49 -0.66 -3.61 13.75
N ALA A 50 -1.88 -3.33 14.23
CA ALA A 50 -2.05 -2.43 15.35
C ALA A 50 -1.30 -2.92 16.58
N MET A 51 -1.34 -4.22 16.84
CA MET A 51 -0.61 -4.80 17.95
C MET A 51 0.90 -4.69 17.77
N ILE A 52 1.38 -5.01 16.56
CA ILE A 52 2.81 -4.95 16.28
C ILE A 52 3.36 -3.55 16.43
N LEU A 53 2.62 -2.56 15.94
CA LEU A 53 3.07 -1.17 15.96
C LEU A 53 2.72 -0.44 17.24
N GLY A 54 1.90 -1.05 18.09
CA GLY A 54 1.47 -0.42 19.33
C GLY A 54 0.60 0.81 19.09
N THR A 55 -0.23 0.78 18.05
CA THR A 55 -1.12 1.90 17.72
C THR A 55 -2.57 1.44 17.65
N PRO A 56 -3.53 2.36 17.83
CA PRO A 56 -4.92 2.00 17.65
C PRO A 56 -5.22 1.52 16.22
N ILE A 57 -6.17 0.62 16.09
CA ILE A 57 -6.52 0.08 14.79
C ILE A 57 -7.00 1.17 13.82
N GLY A 58 -7.69 2.18 14.34
CA GLY A 58 -8.12 3.31 13.51
C GLY A 58 -6.94 4.05 12.89
N THR A 59 -5.85 4.16 13.63
CA THR A 59 -4.62 4.77 13.13
C THR A 59 -4.03 3.92 12.01
N VAL A 60 -4.04 2.60 12.17
CA VAL A 60 -3.56 1.69 11.13
C VAL A 60 -4.38 1.87 9.86
N MET A 61 -5.70 1.90 9.99
CA MET A 61 -6.59 2.06 8.85
C MET A 61 -6.34 3.38 8.11
N SER A 62 -6.19 4.46 8.87
CA SER A 62 -5.88 5.77 8.28
C SER A 62 -4.56 5.76 7.53
N ARG A 63 -3.53 5.17 8.15
CA ARG A 63 -2.21 5.12 7.53
C ARG A 63 -2.21 4.28 6.27
N ILE A 64 -2.92 3.17 6.28
CA ILE A 64 -3.01 2.31 5.10
C ILE A 64 -3.70 3.05 3.96
N SER A 65 -4.79 3.75 4.26
CA SER A 65 -5.50 4.53 3.25
C SER A 65 -4.59 5.59 2.63
N ARG A 66 -3.87 6.32 3.48
CA ARG A 66 -2.95 7.36 3.01
C ARG A 66 -1.79 6.74 2.23
N ALA A 67 -1.29 5.60 2.69
CA ALA A 67 -0.18 4.93 2.02
C ALA A 67 -0.57 4.50 0.62
N ARG A 68 -1.75 3.94 0.46
CA ARG A 68 -2.22 3.51 -0.86
C ARG A 68 -2.42 4.69 -1.79
N GLN A 69 -2.95 5.79 -1.24
CA GLN A 69 -3.13 6.99 -2.04
C GLN A 69 -1.78 7.56 -2.48
N ALA A 70 -0.82 7.62 -1.56
CA ALA A 70 0.51 8.11 -1.89
C ALA A 70 1.17 7.23 -2.95
N LEU A 71 1.02 5.92 -2.80
CA LEU A 71 1.62 4.98 -3.75
C LEU A 71 1.02 5.18 -5.15
N ARG A 72 -0.29 5.33 -5.24
CA ARG A 72 -0.94 5.57 -6.53
C ARG A 72 -0.43 6.84 -7.18
N GLN A 73 -0.27 7.90 -6.39
CA GLN A 73 0.23 9.17 -6.95
C GLN A 73 1.65 9.03 -7.47
N LEU A 74 2.48 8.31 -6.74
CA LEU A 74 3.87 8.11 -7.16
C LEU A 74 3.97 7.23 -8.40
N LEU A 75 3.02 6.33 -8.59
CA LEU A 75 3.01 5.43 -9.73
C LEU A 75 2.23 5.95 -10.93
N GLN A 76 1.56 7.08 -10.79
CA GLN A 76 0.69 7.59 -11.83
C GLN A 76 1.36 7.76 -13.19
N PRO A 77 2.59 8.28 -13.28
CA PRO A 77 3.26 8.38 -14.58
C PRO A 77 3.46 7.02 -15.25
N HIS A 78 3.75 5.99 -14.45
CA HIS A 78 3.94 4.65 -14.96
C HIS A 78 2.62 4.03 -15.41
N MET A 79 1.54 4.35 -14.71
CA MET A 79 0.23 3.84 -15.07
C MET A 79 -0.22 4.38 -16.41
N LYS A 80 0.13 5.62 -16.71
CA LYS A 80 -0.19 6.21 -18.01
C LYS A 80 0.52 5.49 -19.14
N GLU A 81 1.70 4.98 -18.89
CA GLU A 81 2.46 4.26 -19.90
C GLU A 81 1.87 2.89 -20.19
N LEU A 82 1.05 2.37 -19.30
CA LEU A 82 0.45 1.05 -19.45
C LEU A 82 -0.79 1.05 -20.34
N ARG A 83 -1.28 2.21 -20.74
CA ARG A 83 -2.47 2.31 -21.58
C ARG A 83 -2.19 2.08 -23.05
#